data_53a843237e74ff48cb787350246565bc
#
_entry.id   53a843237e74ff48cb787350246565bc
#
_cell.length_a   1.000
_cell.length_b   1.000
_cell.length_c   1.000
_cell.angle_alpha   90.00
_cell.angle_beta   90.00
_cell.angle_gamma   90.00
#
_symmetry.space_group_name_H-M   'P 1'
#
loop_
_entity.id
_entity.type
_entity.pdbx_description
1 polymer ?
#
loop_
_entity_poly.entity_id
_entity_poly.type
_entity_poly.pdbx_seq_one_letter_code
_entity_poly.pdbx_strand_id
1 'polypeptide(L)'
;GHVRPFAETNIYKDACTKAQALWEHLKDEPGGAADYAMPVKMEPAEAEKVVEAAYRLTDEIVKRQEEMRKERMENQSLMDQIAPFRRLDYEFKKILEFQFIAFRFGRIAREHYQKLERYIHDTDHVLFYECDSDEAYVWGGYFVPRVYAKEVDAVCLSFHFERIYIPDSFDGTPESAYQEALQKKQAYDEEEQKLKKQL
;
A
#
# COMPACT_ATOMS: atom_id res chain seq x y z
N GLY A 1 26.51 -59.47 6.69
CA GLY A 1 26.05 -58.73 5.56
C GLY A 1 25.12 -57.62 6.01
N HIS A 2 25.60 -56.38 6.03
CA HIS A 2 24.76 -55.21 6.29
C HIS A 2 24.00 -54.85 4.97
N VAL A 3 22.76 -55.16 4.92
CA VAL A 3 21.85 -54.63 3.87
C VAL A 3 21.60 -53.19 4.23
N ARG A 4 22.18 -52.25 3.48
CA ARG A 4 21.77 -50.87 3.51
C ARG A 4 20.37 -50.77 2.84
N PRO A 5 19.38 -50.13 3.49
CA PRO A 5 18.14 -49.90 2.82
C PRO A 5 18.41 -49.01 1.59
N PHE A 6 17.98 -49.42 0.45
CA PHE A 6 17.88 -48.59 -0.75
C PHE A 6 16.97 -47.42 -0.35
N ALA A 7 17.52 -46.26 -0.17
CA ALA A 7 16.73 -45.02 -0.17
C ALA A 7 16.23 -44.88 -1.62
N GLU A 8 15.03 -45.32 -1.89
CA GLU A 8 14.33 -44.94 -3.13
C GLU A 8 14.20 -43.41 -3.12
N THR A 9 15.15 -42.79 -3.76
CA THR A 9 15.03 -41.35 -4.03
C THR A 9 13.95 -41.24 -5.07
N ASN A 10 12.75 -40.82 -4.65
CA ASN A 10 11.67 -40.57 -5.60
C ASN A 10 12.08 -39.38 -6.49
N ILE A 11 12.56 -39.69 -7.68
CA ILE A 11 13.04 -38.74 -8.67
C ILE A 11 11.95 -37.73 -9.10
N TYR A 12 10.67 -38.10 -8.92
CA TYR A 12 9.52 -37.25 -9.24
C TYR A 12 8.97 -36.47 -8.03
N LYS A 13 9.62 -36.55 -6.86
CA LYS A 13 9.12 -35.90 -5.65
C LYS A 13 8.96 -34.37 -5.83
N ASP A 14 9.91 -33.76 -6.48
CA ASP A 14 9.89 -32.31 -6.75
C ASP A 14 8.74 -31.94 -7.70
N ALA A 15 8.56 -32.69 -8.80
CA ALA A 15 7.46 -32.49 -9.73
C ALA A 15 6.10 -32.70 -9.06
N CYS A 16 5.95 -33.70 -8.19
CA CYS A 16 4.71 -33.92 -7.45
C CYS A 16 4.42 -32.76 -6.47
N THR A 17 5.45 -32.23 -5.80
CA THR A 17 5.28 -31.09 -4.89
C THR A 17 4.82 -29.84 -5.66
N LYS A 18 5.43 -29.57 -6.82
CA LYS A 18 5.02 -28.45 -7.70
C LYS A 18 3.61 -28.64 -8.26
N ALA A 19 3.26 -29.85 -8.69
CA ALA A 19 1.91 -30.14 -9.16
C ALA A 19 0.86 -29.96 -8.06
N GLN A 20 1.17 -30.33 -6.83
CA GLN A 20 0.28 -30.12 -5.69
C GLN A 20 0.14 -28.61 -5.35
N ALA A 21 1.20 -27.85 -5.41
CA ALA A 21 1.16 -26.40 -5.22
C ALA A 21 0.32 -25.71 -6.32
N LEU A 22 0.47 -26.13 -7.57
CA LEU A 22 -0.38 -25.67 -8.70
C LEU A 22 -1.85 -25.95 -8.43
N TRP A 23 -2.18 -27.17 -8.02
CA TRP A 23 -3.54 -27.56 -7.70
C TRP A 23 -4.15 -26.67 -6.61
N GLU A 24 -3.41 -26.40 -5.54
CA GLU A 24 -3.87 -25.55 -4.44
C GLU A 24 -4.16 -24.10 -4.88
N HIS A 25 -3.41 -23.60 -5.85
CA HIS A 25 -3.63 -22.25 -6.40
C HIS A 25 -4.80 -22.19 -7.40
N LEU A 26 -5.02 -23.25 -8.17
CA LEU A 26 -5.96 -23.24 -9.29
C LEU A 26 -7.33 -23.85 -8.96
N LYS A 27 -7.47 -24.64 -7.89
CA LYS A 27 -8.70 -25.36 -7.56
C LYS A 27 -9.94 -24.49 -7.38
N ASP A 28 -9.76 -23.26 -6.91
CA ASP A 28 -10.83 -22.33 -6.60
C ASP A 28 -11.05 -21.27 -7.70
N GLU A 29 -10.29 -21.34 -8.79
CA GLU A 29 -10.42 -20.40 -9.91
C GLU A 29 -11.54 -20.84 -10.88
N PRO A 30 -12.28 -19.87 -11.49
CA PRO A 30 -13.32 -20.17 -12.48
C PRO A 30 -12.72 -20.85 -13.71
N GLY A 31 -13.11 -22.08 -13.96
CA GLY A 31 -12.55 -22.93 -15.02
C GLY A 31 -11.57 -24.00 -14.53
N GLY A 32 -11.21 -23.95 -13.23
CA GLY A 32 -10.41 -25.00 -12.61
C GLY A 32 -11.15 -26.32 -12.45
N ALA A 33 -10.42 -27.40 -12.63
CA ALA A 33 -10.65 -28.77 -12.22
C ALA A 33 -11.97 -29.50 -12.57
N ALA A 34 -13.09 -28.83 -12.80
CA ALA A 34 -14.38 -29.53 -12.92
C ALA A 34 -14.62 -30.22 -14.27
N ASP A 35 -13.94 -29.83 -15.34
CA ASP A 35 -14.21 -30.31 -16.71
C ASP A 35 -13.12 -31.19 -17.32
N TYR A 36 -12.03 -31.48 -16.61
CA TYR A 36 -10.93 -32.29 -17.15
C TYR A 36 -11.07 -33.76 -16.73
N ALA A 37 -12.08 -34.44 -17.29
CA ALA A 37 -12.41 -35.82 -16.96
C ALA A 37 -11.58 -36.89 -17.69
N MET A 38 -10.64 -36.53 -18.55
CA MET A 38 -9.82 -37.51 -19.24
C MET A 38 -8.36 -37.50 -18.80
N PRO A 39 -7.87 -38.57 -18.17
CA PRO A 39 -6.45 -38.72 -17.90
C PRO A 39 -5.68 -38.76 -19.23
N VAL A 40 -4.89 -37.74 -19.51
CA VAL A 40 -3.97 -37.72 -20.63
C VAL A 40 -2.81 -38.66 -20.29
N LYS A 41 -2.61 -39.71 -21.08
CA LYS A 41 -1.41 -40.52 -20.97
C LYS A 41 -0.23 -39.73 -21.53
N MET A 42 0.66 -39.33 -20.64
CA MET A 42 1.87 -38.57 -20.95
C MET A 42 3.07 -39.33 -20.39
N GLU A 43 4.20 -39.27 -21.12
CA GLU A 43 5.45 -39.79 -20.60
C GLU A 43 5.90 -38.98 -19.39
N PRO A 44 6.48 -39.62 -18.35
CA PRO A 44 6.86 -38.92 -17.13
C PRO A 44 7.76 -37.69 -17.34
N ALA A 45 8.68 -37.77 -18.27
CA ALA A 45 9.58 -36.66 -18.60
C ALA A 45 8.88 -35.47 -19.30
N GLU A 46 7.80 -35.73 -20.03
CA GLU A 46 6.97 -34.68 -20.62
C GLU A 46 6.06 -34.06 -19.58
N ALA A 47 5.49 -34.85 -18.68
CA ALA A 47 4.69 -34.38 -17.57
C ALA A 47 5.49 -33.47 -16.64
N GLU A 48 6.73 -33.81 -16.35
CA GLU A 48 7.64 -32.97 -15.53
C GLU A 48 7.88 -31.59 -16.18
N LYS A 49 8.12 -31.55 -17.49
CA LYS A 49 8.30 -30.27 -18.22
C LYS A 49 7.05 -29.40 -18.20
N VAL A 50 5.88 -30.01 -18.38
CA VAL A 50 4.60 -29.28 -18.33
C VAL A 50 4.35 -28.73 -16.94
N VAL A 51 4.54 -29.53 -15.90
CA VAL A 51 4.40 -29.10 -14.50
C VAL A 51 5.39 -27.96 -14.17
N GLU A 52 6.64 -28.09 -14.59
CA GLU A 52 7.65 -27.05 -14.35
C GLU A 52 7.30 -25.74 -15.03
N ALA A 53 6.85 -25.78 -16.30
CA ALA A 53 6.46 -24.57 -17.04
C ALA A 53 5.22 -23.91 -16.41
N ALA A 54 4.19 -24.70 -16.07
CA ALA A 54 2.99 -24.20 -15.42
C ALA A 54 3.30 -23.64 -14.02
N TYR A 55 4.14 -24.32 -13.25
CA TYR A 55 4.54 -23.85 -11.93
C TYR A 55 5.25 -22.49 -11.98
N ARG A 56 6.20 -22.33 -12.92
CA ARG A 56 6.90 -21.05 -13.09
C ARG A 56 5.96 -19.91 -13.43
N LEU A 57 5.05 -20.13 -14.39
CA LEU A 57 4.07 -19.13 -14.78
C LEU A 57 3.16 -18.75 -13.62
N THR A 58 2.63 -19.73 -12.90
CA THR A 58 1.76 -19.50 -11.74
C THR A 58 2.53 -18.77 -10.61
N ASP A 59 3.77 -19.17 -10.31
CA ASP A 59 4.61 -18.55 -9.30
C ASP A 59 4.89 -17.07 -9.62
N GLU A 60 5.15 -16.76 -10.90
CA GLU A 60 5.33 -15.36 -11.37
C GLU A 60 4.04 -14.56 -11.19
N ILE A 61 2.89 -15.10 -11.54
CA ILE A 61 1.59 -14.43 -11.39
C ILE A 61 1.28 -14.21 -9.91
N VAL A 62 1.45 -15.21 -9.06
CA VAL A 62 1.20 -15.11 -7.62
C VAL A 62 2.10 -14.08 -6.96
N LYS A 63 3.39 -14.05 -7.30
CA LYS A 63 4.33 -13.03 -6.84
C LYS A 63 3.89 -11.63 -7.25
N ARG A 64 3.51 -11.45 -8.51
CA ARG A 64 3.05 -10.15 -9.00
C ARG A 64 1.75 -9.71 -8.31
N GLN A 65 0.83 -10.63 -8.05
CA GLN A 65 -0.39 -10.34 -7.29
C GLN A 65 -0.09 -9.88 -5.87
N GLU A 66 0.88 -10.49 -5.19
CA GLU A 66 1.27 -10.11 -3.83
C GLU A 66 1.97 -8.74 -3.79
N GLU A 67 2.85 -8.46 -4.75
CA GLU A 67 3.49 -7.14 -4.90
C GLU A 67 2.42 -6.06 -5.14
N MET A 68 1.52 -6.31 -6.09
CA MET A 68 0.44 -5.38 -6.42
C MET A 68 -0.51 -5.15 -5.25
N ARG A 69 -0.76 -6.17 -4.43
CA ARG A 69 -1.56 -6.02 -3.20
C ARG A 69 -0.91 -5.02 -2.24
N LYS A 70 0.41 -5.08 -2.05
CA LYS A 70 1.15 -4.13 -1.22
C LYS A 70 1.11 -2.73 -1.81
N GLU A 71 1.40 -2.59 -3.10
CA GLU A 71 1.35 -1.31 -3.80
C GLU A 71 -0.04 -0.66 -3.70
N ARG A 72 -1.10 -1.44 -3.83
CA ARG A 72 -2.49 -0.97 -3.67
C ARG A 72 -2.78 -0.48 -2.25
N MET A 73 -2.32 -1.21 -1.24
CA MET A 73 -2.50 -0.81 0.17
C MET A 73 -1.76 0.50 0.46
N GLU A 74 -0.53 0.64 -0.01
CA GLU A 74 0.26 1.87 0.15
C GLU A 74 -0.41 3.04 -0.57
N ASN A 75 -0.86 2.84 -1.79
CA ASN A 75 -1.56 3.86 -2.57
C ASN A 75 -2.90 4.27 -1.93
N GLN A 76 -3.68 3.32 -1.40
CA GLN A 76 -4.91 3.64 -0.69
C GLN A 76 -4.63 4.42 0.61
N SER A 77 -3.63 4.00 1.39
CA SER A 77 -3.22 4.73 2.58
C SER A 77 -2.83 6.17 2.28
N LEU A 78 -2.12 6.38 1.17
CA LEU A 78 -1.75 7.71 0.70
C LEU A 78 -2.96 8.55 0.30
N MET A 79 -3.91 7.97 -0.44
CA MET A 79 -5.17 8.64 -0.79
C MET A 79 -5.94 9.08 0.46
N ASP A 80 -6.03 8.20 1.46
CA ASP A 80 -6.73 8.49 2.71
C ASP A 80 -6.05 9.63 3.49
N GLN A 81 -4.72 9.70 3.47
CA GLN A 81 -3.96 10.79 4.10
C GLN A 81 -4.12 12.13 3.37
N ILE A 82 -4.21 12.13 2.06
CA ILE A 82 -4.31 13.35 1.23
C ILE A 82 -5.76 13.85 1.14
N ALA A 83 -6.75 12.97 1.19
CA ALA A 83 -8.15 13.30 0.96
C ALA A 83 -8.65 14.52 1.77
N PRO A 84 -8.33 14.67 3.07
CA PRO A 84 -8.77 15.83 3.85
C PRO A 84 -8.18 17.17 3.40
N PHE A 85 -7.07 17.14 2.66
CA PHE A 85 -6.34 18.33 2.20
C PHE A 85 -6.66 18.75 0.77
N ARG A 86 -7.55 18.03 0.07
CA ARG A 86 -7.85 18.27 -1.36
C ARG A 86 -8.34 19.69 -1.69
N ARG A 87 -8.94 20.37 -0.69
CA ARG A 87 -9.40 21.76 -0.85
C ARG A 87 -8.27 22.78 -0.76
N LEU A 88 -7.09 22.37 -0.32
CA LEU A 88 -5.93 23.24 -0.23
C LEU A 88 -5.36 23.46 -1.64
N ASP A 89 -5.67 24.62 -2.22
CA ASP A 89 -5.18 25.02 -3.54
C ASP A 89 -3.78 25.63 -3.46
N TYR A 90 -2.82 24.80 -3.01
CA TYR A 90 -1.42 25.18 -2.93
C TYR A 90 -0.50 24.00 -3.18
N GLU A 91 0.60 24.22 -3.90
CA GLU A 91 1.56 23.15 -4.18
C GLU A 91 2.32 22.77 -2.91
N PHE A 92 2.31 21.48 -2.56
CA PHE A 92 3.01 20.94 -1.39
C PHE A 92 4.48 21.32 -1.38
N LYS A 93 5.16 21.23 -2.51
CA LYS A 93 6.59 21.53 -2.62
C LYS A 93 6.88 22.98 -2.25
N LYS A 94 6.08 23.92 -2.72
CA LYS A 94 6.25 25.35 -2.39
C LYS A 94 6.07 25.62 -0.91
N ILE A 95 5.14 24.94 -0.25
CA ILE A 95 4.92 25.07 1.20
C ILE A 95 6.13 24.51 1.97
N LEU A 96 6.64 23.35 1.56
CA LEU A 96 7.75 22.68 2.25
C LEU A 96 9.10 23.37 2.03
N GLU A 97 9.24 24.14 0.95
CA GLU A 97 10.44 24.92 0.62
C GLU A 97 10.51 26.28 1.31
N PHE A 98 9.52 26.68 2.10
CA PHE A 98 9.60 27.93 2.84
C PHE A 98 10.85 27.99 3.71
N GLN A 99 11.67 29.01 3.49
CA GLN A 99 12.99 29.12 4.12
C GLN A 99 12.91 29.45 5.62
N PHE A 100 11.99 30.32 6.01
CA PHE A 100 11.88 30.83 7.38
C PHE A 100 10.69 30.27 8.16
N ILE A 101 9.74 29.64 7.47
CA ILE A 101 8.51 29.10 8.04
C ILE A 101 8.52 27.58 7.85
N ALA A 102 8.25 26.86 8.93
CA ALA A 102 7.95 25.44 8.88
C ALA A 102 6.43 25.24 8.82
N PHE A 103 6.01 24.31 8.01
CA PHE A 103 4.62 23.88 7.90
C PHE A 103 4.50 22.40 8.25
N ARG A 104 3.45 22.04 9.01
CA ARG A 104 3.18 20.68 9.42
C ARG A 104 1.74 20.33 9.11
N PHE A 105 1.54 19.34 8.25
CA PHE A 105 0.24 18.71 8.03
C PHE A 105 -0.06 17.66 9.07
N GLY A 106 -1.33 17.50 9.42
CA GLY A 106 -1.72 16.44 10.33
C GLY A 106 -3.20 16.47 10.69
N ARG A 107 -3.52 15.73 11.71
CA ARG A 107 -4.85 15.66 12.30
C ARG A 107 -4.77 15.65 13.83
N ILE A 108 -5.85 16.04 14.45
CA ILE A 108 -6.02 15.98 15.90
C ILE A 108 -7.42 15.49 16.23
N ALA A 109 -7.55 14.63 17.24
CA ALA A 109 -8.85 14.23 17.73
C ALA A 109 -9.63 15.43 18.27
N ARG A 110 -10.94 15.51 18.00
CA ARG A 110 -11.78 16.65 18.43
C ARG A 110 -11.73 16.91 19.92
N GLU A 111 -11.61 15.86 20.73
CA GLU A 111 -11.48 15.99 22.18
C GLU A 111 -10.24 16.77 22.62
N HIS A 112 -9.20 16.78 21.81
CA HIS A 112 -7.95 17.49 22.07
C HIS A 112 -7.83 18.83 21.35
N TYR A 113 -8.69 19.05 20.33
CA TYR A 113 -8.62 20.22 19.46
C TYR A 113 -8.78 21.54 20.22
N GLN A 114 -9.65 21.60 21.23
CA GLN A 114 -9.82 22.81 22.03
C GLN A 114 -8.54 23.25 22.78
N LYS A 115 -7.70 22.29 23.15
CA LYS A 115 -6.40 22.58 23.77
C LYS A 115 -5.45 23.23 22.77
N LEU A 116 -5.44 22.70 21.54
CA LEU A 116 -4.67 23.24 20.45
C LEU A 116 -5.15 24.64 20.08
N GLU A 117 -6.44 24.87 19.91
CA GLU A 117 -7.00 26.20 19.63
C GLU A 117 -6.61 27.23 20.67
N ARG A 118 -6.73 26.88 21.96
CA ARG A 118 -6.32 27.78 23.05
C ARG A 118 -4.84 28.11 22.98
N TYR A 119 -3.98 27.10 22.77
CA TYR A 119 -2.54 27.31 22.64
C TYR A 119 -2.22 28.24 21.47
N ILE A 120 -2.86 28.05 20.31
CA ILE A 120 -2.65 28.90 19.13
C ILE A 120 -3.14 30.31 19.39
N HIS A 121 -4.27 30.48 20.07
CA HIS A 121 -4.81 31.80 20.44
C HIS A 121 -3.86 32.57 21.37
N ASP A 122 -3.23 31.87 22.30
CA ASP A 122 -2.33 32.45 23.31
C ASP A 122 -0.88 32.63 22.79
N THR A 123 -0.61 32.22 21.54
CA THR A 123 0.73 32.18 20.96
C THR A 123 0.81 32.97 19.66
N ASP A 124 1.57 34.10 19.65
CA ASP A 124 1.60 35.02 18.51
C ASP A 124 2.32 34.51 17.26
N HIS A 125 3.03 33.39 17.34
CA HIS A 125 3.91 32.90 16.27
C HIS A 125 3.46 31.58 15.68
N VAL A 126 2.24 31.11 15.94
CA VAL A 126 1.67 29.90 15.37
C VAL A 126 0.34 30.22 14.71
N LEU A 127 0.16 29.76 13.48
CA LEU A 127 -1.10 29.83 12.77
C LEU A 127 -1.55 28.39 12.45
N PHE A 128 -2.81 28.08 12.70
CA PHE A 128 -3.40 26.84 12.30
C PHE A 128 -4.43 27.09 11.20
N TYR A 129 -4.39 26.26 10.18
CA TYR A 129 -5.36 26.24 9.08
C TYR A 129 -6.11 24.91 9.07
N GLU A 130 -7.40 24.96 9.34
CA GLU A 130 -8.28 23.79 9.26
C GLU A 130 -8.63 23.53 7.79
N CYS A 131 -8.35 22.31 7.30
CA CYS A 131 -8.64 21.89 5.95
C CYS A 131 -9.96 21.13 5.85
N ASP A 132 -10.22 20.25 6.81
CA ASP A 132 -11.42 19.42 6.87
C ASP A 132 -11.67 18.96 8.32
N SER A 133 -12.89 18.54 8.61
CA SER A 133 -13.24 17.98 9.93
C SER A 133 -14.44 17.06 9.87
N ASP A 134 -14.48 16.09 10.77
CA ASP A 134 -15.62 15.20 11.00
C ASP A 134 -15.96 15.11 12.51
N GLU A 135 -16.73 14.12 12.90
CA GLU A 135 -17.11 13.93 14.31
C GLU A 135 -15.93 13.51 15.20
N ALA A 136 -14.91 12.86 14.64
CA ALA A 136 -13.77 12.30 15.37
C ALA A 136 -12.52 13.16 15.30
N TYR A 137 -12.26 13.79 14.15
CA TYR A 137 -11.00 14.47 13.87
C TYR A 137 -11.16 15.84 13.22
N VAL A 138 -10.12 16.66 13.40
CA VAL A 138 -9.86 17.88 12.63
C VAL A 138 -8.56 17.69 11.89
N TRP A 139 -8.57 17.87 10.57
CA TRP A 139 -7.39 17.84 9.70
C TRP A 139 -6.98 19.25 9.35
N GLY A 140 -5.70 19.50 9.38
CA GLY A 140 -5.18 20.81 9.06
C GLY A 140 -3.67 20.87 9.13
N GLY A 141 -3.17 22.07 9.19
CA GLY A 141 -1.76 22.29 9.35
C GLY A 141 -1.46 23.56 10.12
N TYR A 142 -0.30 23.59 10.74
CA TYR A 142 0.19 24.79 11.39
C TYR A 142 1.44 25.34 10.72
N PHE A 143 1.51 26.66 10.70
CA PHE A 143 2.66 27.43 10.26
C PHE A 143 3.38 27.99 11.48
N VAL A 144 4.68 27.85 11.50
CA VAL A 144 5.52 28.33 12.59
C VAL A 144 6.87 28.80 12.07
N PRO A 145 7.43 29.92 12.56
CA PRO A 145 8.80 30.28 12.25
C PRO A 145 9.76 29.15 12.65
N ARG A 146 10.74 28.83 11.79
CA ARG A 146 11.65 27.69 12.03
C ARG A 146 12.37 27.74 13.36
N VAL A 147 12.62 28.91 13.88
CA VAL A 147 13.28 29.10 15.18
C VAL A 147 12.45 28.57 16.35
N TYR A 148 11.12 28.51 16.21
CA TYR A 148 10.20 28.00 17.22
C TYR A 148 9.67 26.60 16.89
N ALA A 149 10.04 26.04 15.72
CA ALA A 149 9.44 24.81 15.23
C ALA A 149 9.57 23.62 16.21
N LYS A 150 10.74 23.45 16.84
CA LYS A 150 10.95 22.35 17.79
C LYS A 150 10.06 22.46 19.02
N GLU A 151 9.89 23.65 19.55
CA GLU A 151 9.04 23.91 20.71
C GLU A 151 7.58 23.66 20.37
N VAL A 152 7.11 24.23 19.27
CA VAL A 152 5.72 24.08 18.81
C VAL A 152 5.43 22.64 18.45
N ASP A 153 6.33 21.95 17.75
CA ASP A 153 6.17 20.52 17.42
C ASP A 153 6.00 19.67 18.70
N ALA A 154 6.78 19.96 19.75
CA ALA A 154 6.67 19.27 21.03
C ALA A 154 5.33 19.54 21.74
N VAL A 155 4.85 20.79 21.72
CA VAL A 155 3.56 21.16 22.31
C VAL A 155 2.41 20.51 21.52
N CYS A 156 2.42 20.58 20.20
CA CYS A 156 1.40 19.93 19.35
C CYS A 156 1.37 18.40 19.56
N LEU A 157 2.54 17.77 19.68
CA LEU A 157 2.64 16.35 20.02
C LEU A 157 2.02 16.03 21.39
N SER A 158 2.22 16.91 22.39
CA SER A 158 1.61 16.74 23.72
C SER A 158 0.07 16.82 23.70
N PHE A 159 -0.49 17.48 22.71
CA PHE A 159 -1.95 17.49 22.43
C PHE A 159 -2.39 16.36 21.53
N HIS A 160 -1.52 15.39 21.25
CA HIS A 160 -1.77 14.27 20.36
C HIS A 160 -2.06 14.66 18.90
N PHE A 161 -1.44 15.73 18.43
CA PHE A 161 -1.44 16.04 17.01
C PHE A 161 -0.66 14.98 16.25
N GLU A 162 -1.34 14.28 15.34
CA GLU A 162 -0.77 13.23 14.52
C GLU A 162 -0.28 13.84 13.21
N ARG A 163 1.03 13.96 13.07
CA ARG A 163 1.64 14.55 11.88
C ARG A 163 1.56 13.59 10.69
N ILE A 164 1.19 14.14 9.53
CA ILE A 164 1.19 13.45 8.24
C ILE A 164 2.41 13.91 7.44
N TYR A 165 3.19 12.94 6.96
CA TYR A 165 4.36 13.20 6.13
C TYR A 165 4.01 13.04 4.66
N ILE A 166 4.19 14.11 3.90
CA ILE A 166 3.95 14.12 2.47
C ILE A 166 5.24 13.68 1.78
N PRO A 167 5.21 12.66 0.91
CA PRO A 167 6.39 12.23 0.16
C PRO A 167 6.96 13.36 -0.70
N ASP A 168 8.29 13.47 -0.76
CA ASP A 168 9.02 14.45 -1.58
C ASP A 168 8.74 14.30 -3.09
N SER A 169 8.23 13.14 -3.51
CA SER A 169 7.85 12.85 -4.89
C SER A 169 6.57 13.57 -5.36
N PHE A 170 5.81 14.17 -4.44
CA PHE A 170 4.62 14.92 -4.83
C PHE A 170 4.96 16.33 -5.27
N ASP A 171 4.86 16.55 -6.58
CA ASP A 171 4.77 17.86 -7.19
C ASP A 171 3.29 18.21 -7.39
N GLY A 172 2.91 19.44 -7.06
CA GLY A 172 1.56 19.94 -7.28
C GLY A 172 0.72 20.07 -6.02
N THR A 173 -0.59 20.24 -6.24
CA THR A 173 -1.59 20.42 -5.18
C THR A 173 -2.00 19.08 -4.57
N PRO A 174 -2.59 19.07 -3.36
CA PRO A 174 -3.21 17.87 -2.80
C PRO A 174 -4.23 17.21 -3.73
N GLU A 175 -5.02 17.99 -4.45
CA GLU A 175 -5.98 17.47 -5.43
C GLU A 175 -5.28 16.76 -6.59
N SER A 176 -4.20 17.34 -7.14
CA SER A 176 -3.45 16.69 -8.21
C SER A 176 -2.80 15.39 -7.76
N ALA A 177 -2.25 15.35 -6.54
CA ALA A 177 -1.68 14.15 -5.95
C ALA A 177 -2.75 13.06 -5.72
N TYR A 178 -3.93 13.44 -5.26
CA TYR A 178 -5.06 12.53 -5.09
C TYR A 178 -5.52 11.93 -6.41
N GLN A 179 -5.64 12.75 -7.47
CA GLN A 179 -6.03 12.28 -8.80
C GLN A 179 -4.98 11.34 -9.40
N GLU A 180 -3.70 11.59 -9.21
CA GLU A 180 -2.63 10.67 -9.63
C GLU A 180 -2.75 9.32 -8.91
N ALA A 181 -2.97 9.32 -7.60
CA ALA A 181 -3.17 8.11 -6.82
C ALA A 181 -4.44 7.35 -7.23
N LEU A 182 -5.51 8.06 -7.60
CA LEU A 182 -6.73 7.47 -8.14
C LEU A 182 -6.51 6.77 -9.48
N GLN A 183 -5.72 7.38 -10.38
CA GLN A 183 -5.33 6.76 -11.65
C GLN A 183 -4.50 5.49 -11.43
N LYS A 184 -3.57 5.49 -10.48
CA LYS A 184 -2.80 4.28 -10.10
C LYS A 184 -3.72 3.18 -9.59
N LYS A 185 -4.71 3.52 -8.76
CA LYS A 185 -5.71 2.56 -8.27
C LYS A 185 -6.45 1.88 -9.44
N GLN A 186 -6.90 2.66 -10.42
CA GLN A 186 -7.57 2.12 -11.62
C GLN A 186 -6.65 1.20 -12.43
N ALA A 187 -5.37 1.59 -12.60
CA ALA A 187 -4.39 0.76 -13.29
C ALA A 187 -4.15 -0.59 -12.57
N TYR A 188 -4.10 -0.59 -11.25
CA TYR A 188 -3.99 -1.83 -10.47
C TYR A 188 -5.23 -2.73 -10.62
N ASP A 189 -6.44 -2.15 -10.65
CA ASP A 189 -7.67 -2.91 -10.84
C ASP A 189 -7.70 -3.57 -12.24
N GLU A 190 -7.26 -2.87 -13.27
CA GLU A 190 -7.13 -3.42 -14.63
C GLU A 190 -6.07 -4.53 -14.71
N GLU A 191 -4.92 -4.35 -14.09
CA GLU A 191 -3.85 -5.35 -14.05
C GLU A 191 -4.31 -6.62 -13.32
N GLU A 192 -4.99 -6.47 -12.18
CA GLU A 192 -5.56 -7.60 -11.45
C GLU A 192 -6.53 -8.42 -12.30
N GLN A 193 -7.40 -7.76 -13.07
CA GLN A 193 -8.32 -8.43 -13.99
C GLN A 193 -7.59 -9.18 -15.10
N LYS A 194 -6.46 -8.64 -15.59
CA LYS A 194 -5.62 -9.31 -16.58
C LYS A 194 -4.94 -10.57 -16.00
N LEU A 195 -4.37 -10.45 -14.81
CA LEU A 195 -3.71 -11.57 -14.13
C LEU A 195 -4.69 -12.71 -13.80
N LYS A 196 -5.91 -12.39 -13.37
CA LYS A 196 -6.97 -13.39 -13.13
C LYS A 196 -7.39 -14.15 -14.39
N LYS A 197 -7.23 -13.56 -15.57
CA LYS A 197 -7.53 -14.26 -16.84
C LYS A 197 -6.37 -15.12 -17.34
N GLN A 198 -5.20 -15.01 -16.77
CA GLN A 198 -4.01 -15.78 -17.13
C GLN A 198 -3.83 -17.03 -16.28
N LEU A 199 -4.51 -17.11 -15.13
CA LEU A 199 -4.64 -18.30 -14.29
C LEU A 199 -5.75 -19.21 -14.80
#